data_8f85375518b3f5da50e093e3dea57683
#
_entry.id   8f85375518b3f5da50e093e3dea57683
#
_cell.length_a   1.000
_cell.length_b   1.000
_cell.length_c   1.000
_cell.angle_alpha   90.00
_cell.angle_beta   90.00
_cell.angle_gamma   90.00
#
_symmetry.space_group_name_H-M   'P 1'
#
loop_
_entity.id
_entity.type
_entity.pdbx_description
1 polymer ?
#
loop_
_entity_poly.entity_id
_entity_poly.type
_entity_poly.pdbx_seq_one_letter_code
_entity_poly.pdbx_strand_id
1 'polypeptide(L)'
;MAGSLIKVDEFTISSAVASIILGGGSSGSSGANVSIDSTYDVYLFTTTNSDVSVDNSNILLRVTKTSDNSADTTANYDNAYKLLSPSFDFSNQANTNMTSFQHLGGSGTGTNESGVATAYLFNWANSSEYSFMTWETNIYNQTPALFSAKGGQVHTVAQSNNGIQILMNTGNLTSGTFTIYGLKKS
;
A
#
# COMPACT_ATOMS: atom_id res chain seq x y z
N MET A 1 -2.13 -14.77 -25.63
CA MET A 1 -0.94 -13.92 -25.36
C MET A 1 -0.71 -13.93 -23.86
N ALA A 2 0.53 -14.01 -23.39
CA ALA A 2 0.80 -13.86 -21.96
C ALA A 2 0.46 -12.43 -21.54
N GLY A 3 -0.23 -12.26 -20.41
CA GLY A 3 -0.46 -10.96 -19.81
C GLY A 3 0.87 -10.30 -19.47
N SER A 4 0.95 -8.97 -19.54
CA SER A 4 2.13 -8.22 -19.17
C SER A 4 1.80 -7.21 -18.07
N LEU A 5 2.76 -6.99 -17.19
CA LEU A 5 2.76 -5.89 -16.24
C LEU A 5 3.23 -4.61 -16.94
N ILE A 6 2.43 -3.57 -16.89
CA ILE A 6 2.78 -2.25 -17.43
C ILE A 6 3.01 -1.31 -16.25
N LYS A 7 4.22 -0.78 -16.09
CA LYS A 7 4.48 0.20 -15.05
C LYS A 7 3.64 1.46 -15.28
N VAL A 8 2.84 1.82 -14.28
CA VAL A 8 1.97 3.01 -14.30
C VAL A 8 2.66 4.16 -13.58
N ASP A 9 3.16 3.92 -12.37
CA ASP A 9 3.84 4.95 -11.59
C ASP A 9 4.89 4.33 -10.67
N GLU A 10 5.93 5.10 -10.33
CA GLU A 10 7.01 4.68 -9.44
C GLU A 10 7.60 5.88 -8.72
N PHE A 11 7.89 5.70 -7.44
CA PHE A 11 8.61 6.68 -6.65
C PHE A 11 9.65 6.00 -5.77
N THR A 12 10.90 6.48 -5.86
CA THR A 12 11.99 6.05 -4.99
C THR A 12 12.30 7.16 -4.00
N ILE A 13 12.28 6.83 -2.72
CA ILE A 13 12.55 7.77 -1.64
C ILE A 13 14.06 8.01 -1.55
N SER A 14 14.48 9.25 -1.73
CA SER A 14 15.87 9.72 -1.60
C SER A 14 16.11 10.56 -0.34
N SER A 15 15.07 10.98 0.33
CA SER A 15 15.09 11.70 1.61
C SER A 15 13.83 11.39 2.40
N ALA A 16 13.91 11.47 3.73
CA ALA A 16 12.79 11.14 4.61
C ALA A 16 11.54 11.98 4.31
N VAL A 17 10.39 11.33 4.11
CA VAL A 17 9.09 11.95 3.82
C VAL A 17 7.98 11.34 4.67
N ALA A 18 7.00 12.15 5.07
CA ALA A 18 5.87 11.69 5.87
C ALA A 18 4.89 10.82 5.07
N SER A 19 4.75 11.09 3.78
CA SER A 19 3.92 10.30 2.86
C SER A 19 4.30 10.55 1.41
N ILE A 20 3.91 9.62 0.54
CA ILE A 20 3.98 9.75 -0.93
C ILE A 20 2.63 9.37 -1.53
N ILE A 21 2.37 9.84 -2.75
CA ILE A 21 1.20 9.45 -3.55
C ILE A 21 1.70 8.83 -4.85
N LEU A 22 1.23 7.64 -5.19
CA LEU A 22 1.39 7.01 -6.49
C LEU A 22 0.07 7.03 -7.26
N GLY A 23 0.13 7.31 -8.54
CA GLY A 23 -1.05 7.72 -9.29
C GLY A 23 -1.53 9.07 -8.77
N GLY A 24 -2.84 9.25 -8.56
CA GLY A 24 -3.39 10.46 -7.95
C GLY A 24 -3.35 11.71 -8.83
N GLY A 25 -3.10 11.55 -10.13
CA GLY A 25 -3.06 12.66 -11.09
C GLY A 25 -2.01 13.71 -10.70
N SER A 26 -2.41 14.97 -10.65
CA SER A 26 -1.53 16.09 -10.34
C SER A 26 -0.97 16.10 -8.90
N SER A 27 -1.51 15.29 -8.01
CA SER A 27 -1.01 15.12 -6.64
C SER A 27 0.04 14.02 -6.49
N GLY A 28 0.36 13.28 -7.57
CA GLY A 28 1.34 12.20 -7.56
C GLY A 28 2.76 12.68 -7.24
N SER A 29 3.44 11.95 -6.34
CA SER A 29 4.78 12.29 -5.87
C SER A 29 5.86 12.13 -6.95
N SER A 30 5.63 11.29 -7.95
CA SER A 30 6.53 11.12 -9.10
C SER A 30 6.57 12.34 -10.03
N GLY A 31 5.56 13.21 -9.95
CA GLY A 31 5.38 14.33 -10.88
C GLY A 31 4.94 13.93 -12.29
N ALA A 32 4.68 12.65 -12.53
CA ALA A 32 4.32 12.13 -13.87
C ALA A 32 2.88 12.45 -14.27
N ASN A 33 2.04 12.98 -13.38
CA ASN A 33 0.62 13.30 -13.59
C ASN A 33 -0.17 12.09 -14.15
N VAL A 34 0.06 10.91 -13.59
CA VAL A 34 -0.62 9.67 -13.94
C VAL A 34 -1.69 9.30 -12.92
N SER A 35 -2.65 8.49 -13.34
CA SER A 35 -3.75 8.04 -12.47
C SER A 35 -3.98 6.56 -12.62
N ILE A 36 -4.43 5.92 -11.54
CA ILE A 36 -5.17 4.67 -11.64
C ILE A 36 -6.52 4.99 -12.30
N ASP A 37 -6.86 4.30 -13.36
CA ASP A 37 -8.07 4.53 -14.14
C ASP A 37 -8.71 3.20 -14.60
N SER A 38 -9.66 3.25 -15.51
CA SER A 38 -10.33 2.08 -16.06
C SER A 38 -9.55 1.34 -17.16
N THR A 39 -8.31 1.73 -17.46
CA THR A 39 -7.47 1.07 -18.47
C THR A 39 -7.14 -0.37 -18.07
N TYR A 40 -7.00 -0.62 -16.77
CA TYR A 40 -6.74 -1.95 -16.21
C TYR A 40 -7.79 -2.32 -15.16
N ASP A 41 -8.23 -3.58 -15.17
CA ASP A 41 -9.19 -4.07 -14.14
C ASP A 41 -8.51 -4.34 -12.80
N VAL A 42 -7.22 -4.67 -12.84
CA VAL A 42 -6.42 -5.00 -11.66
C VAL A 42 -5.11 -4.24 -11.72
N TYR A 43 -4.71 -3.67 -10.61
CA TYR A 43 -3.41 -3.06 -10.43
C TYR A 43 -2.58 -3.86 -9.43
N LEU A 44 -1.28 -3.88 -9.62
CA LEU A 44 -0.32 -4.48 -8.69
C LEU A 44 0.51 -3.37 -8.06
N PHE A 45 0.47 -3.27 -6.75
CA PHE A 45 1.37 -2.44 -5.96
C PHE A 45 2.51 -3.28 -5.41
N THR A 46 3.73 -2.76 -5.45
CA THR A 46 4.90 -3.37 -4.82
C THR A 46 5.71 -2.33 -4.07
N THR A 47 6.32 -2.75 -2.96
CA THR A 47 7.39 -1.98 -2.30
C THR A 47 8.60 -2.87 -2.04
N THR A 48 9.78 -2.31 -2.20
CA THR A 48 11.06 -2.98 -1.96
C THR A 48 11.98 -2.10 -1.13
N ASN A 49 12.72 -2.73 -0.20
CA ASN A 49 13.70 -2.06 0.66
C ASN A 49 13.11 -0.84 1.41
N SER A 50 11.88 -1.00 1.92
CA SER A 50 11.22 0.08 2.64
C SER A 50 11.74 0.16 4.07
N ASP A 51 12.34 1.30 4.41
CA ASP A 51 12.82 1.60 5.76
C ASP A 51 12.05 2.78 6.35
N VAL A 52 12.11 2.88 7.66
CA VAL A 52 11.31 3.82 8.46
C VAL A 52 12.20 4.56 9.47
N SER A 53 11.75 5.71 9.94
CA SER A 53 12.49 6.52 10.91
C SER A 53 12.20 6.18 12.38
N VAL A 54 11.25 5.30 12.65
CA VAL A 54 10.84 4.89 13.99
C VAL A 54 10.63 3.37 14.02
N ASP A 55 11.25 2.71 15.00
CA ASP A 55 11.13 1.26 15.17
C ASP A 55 9.69 0.80 15.35
N ASN A 56 9.39 -0.38 14.82
CA ASN A 56 8.07 -1.01 14.88
C ASN A 56 6.96 -0.18 14.24
N SER A 57 7.31 0.68 13.28
CA SER A 57 6.33 1.43 12.50
C SER A 57 5.78 0.62 11.34
N ASN A 58 4.53 0.87 10.99
CA ASN A 58 3.86 0.19 9.88
C ASN A 58 3.60 1.15 8.73
N ILE A 59 3.81 0.67 7.51
CA ILE A 59 3.36 1.34 6.30
C ILE A 59 1.86 1.11 6.16
N LEU A 60 1.14 2.21 5.96
CA LEU A 60 -0.29 2.29 5.75
C LEU A 60 -0.57 2.76 4.34
N LEU A 61 -1.77 2.48 3.84
CA LEU A 61 -2.21 2.94 2.53
C LEU A 61 -3.62 3.53 2.63
N ARG A 62 -3.86 4.63 1.91
CA ARG A 62 -5.18 5.21 1.69
C ARG A 62 -5.47 5.29 0.19
N VAL A 63 -6.74 5.20 -0.17
CA VAL A 63 -7.15 5.54 -1.54
C VAL A 63 -7.03 7.06 -1.73
N THR A 64 -6.70 7.50 -2.96
CA THR A 64 -6.88 8.91 -3.36
C THR A 64 -8.12 9.01 -4.24
N LYS A 65 -8.97 9.98 -3.95
CA LYS A 65 -10.25 10.17 -4.63
C LYS A 65 -10.05 10.85 -5.98
N THR A 66 -10.75 10.38 -7.00
CA THR A 66 -10.73 11.02 -8.33
C THR A 66 -11.31 12.43 -8.30
N SER A 67 -12.20 12.73 -7.35
CA SER A 67 -12.91 14.01 -7.28
C SER A 67 -12.01 15.22 -6.98
N ASP A 68 -10.93 15.00 -6.19
CA ASP A 68 -10.08 16.10 -5.70
C ASP A 68 -8.59 15.72 -5.57
N ASN A 69 -8.21 14.51 -6.00
CA ASN A 69 -6.87 13.94 -5.87
C ASN A 69 -6.35 13.89 -4.41
N SER A 70 -7.23 13.94 -3.42
CA SER A 70 -6.87 13.87 -2.02
C SER A 70 -7.05 12.46 -1.45
N ALA A 71 -6.28 12.13 -0.43
CA ALA A 71 -6.45 10.86 0.29
C ALA A 71 -7.77 10.84 1.07
N ASP A 72 -8.47 9.71 1.04
CA ASP A 72 -9.63 9.50 1.89
C ASP A 72 -9.16 9.13 3.31
N THR A 73 -9.44 9.99 4.26
CA THR A 73 -9.08 9.84 5.67
C THR A 73 -10.24 9.43 6.56
N THR A 74 -11.37 9.10 5.97
CA THR A 74 -12.58 8.70 6.70
C THR A 74 -12.46 7.26 7.23
N ALA A 75 -13.28 6.92 8.22
CA ALA A 75 -13.26 5.62 8.90
C ALA A 75 -14.02 4.54 8.09
N ASN A 76 -13.58 4.30 6.86
CA ASN A 76 -14.24 3.42 5.89
C ASN A 76 -13.32 2.29 5.39
N TYR A 77 -12.34 1.89 6.18
CA TYR A 77 -11.42 0.79 5.82
C TYR A 77 -11.62 -0.37 6.77
N ASP A 78 -11.89 -1.55 6.22
CA ASP A 78 -11.99 -2.79 6.98
C ASP A 78 -10.90 -3.77 6.53
N ASN A 79 -10.43 -4.62 7.44
CA ASN A 79 -9.42 -5.63 7.12
C ASN A 79 -9.65 -6.94 7.87
N ALA A 80 -9.16 -8.03 7.27
CA ALA A 80 -9.03 -9.33 7.91
C ALA A 80 -7.78 -10.03 7.39
N TYR A 81 -6.88 -10.45 8.29
CA TYR A 81 -5.59 -11.00 7.89
C TYR A 81 -4.99 -11.95 8.94
N LYS A 82 -3.97 -12.69 8.51
CA LYS A 82 -3.12 -13.50 9.38
C LYS A 82 -1.77 -12.85 9.56
N LEU A 83 -1.28 -12.89 10.80
CA LEU A 83 0.10 -12.62 11.14
C LEU A 83 0.87 -13.94 11.22
N LEU A 84 2.07 -13.93 10.68
CA LEU A 84 2.99 -15.06 10.60
C LEU A 84 4.32 -14.61 11.19
N SER A 85 4.80 -15.29 12.22
CA SER A 85 6.10 -14.98 12.83
C SER A 85 6.70 -16.25 13.44
N PRO A 86 8.02 -16.45 13.38
CA PRO A 86 8.69 -17.55 14.07
C PRO A 86 8.54 -17.49 15.59
N SER A 87 8.27 -16.32 16.14
CA SER A 87 8.18 -16.06 17.59
C SER A 87 6.76 -16.10 18.12
N PHE A 88 5.75 -16.18 17.25
CA PHE A 88 4.34 -16.21 17.64
C PHE A 88 3.59 -17.30 16.87
N ASP A 89 2.57 -17.84 17.50
CA ASP A 89 1.59 -18.63 16.78
C ASP A 89 0.88 -17.78 15.71
N PHE A 90 0.40 -18.43 14.66
CA PHE A 90 -0.38 -17.78 13.62
C PHE A 90 -1.61 -17.10 14.23
N SER A 91 -1.64 -15.78 14.25
CA SER A 91 -2.75 -15.03 14.82
C SER A 91 -3.67 -14.47 13.73
N ASN A 92 -4.98 -14.46 14.02
CA ASN A 92 -5.98 -13.81 13.20
C ASN A 92 -6.17 -12.37 13.69
N GLN A 93 -6.30 -11.46 12.74
CA GLN A 93 -6.58 -10.05 13.00
C GLN A 93 -7.75 -9.60 12.13
N ALA A 94 -8.63 -8.78 12.69
CA ALA A 94 -9.70 -8.12 11.95
C ALA A 94 -9.99 -6.77 12.59
N ASN A 95 -10.19 -5.75 11.77
CA ASN A 95 -10.55 -4.41 12.22
C ASN A 95 -11.56 -3.82 11.24
N THR A 96 -12.46 -2.99 11.76
CA THR A 96 -13.43 -2.23 10.98
C THR A 96 -13.34 -0.75 11.30
N ASN A 97 -13.84 0.08 10.41
CA ASN A 97 -13.86 1.53 10.58
C ASN A 97 -12.46 2.15 10.83
N MET A 98 -11.45 1.61 10.19
CA MET A 98 -10.10 2.17 10.18
C MET A 98 -10.03 3.36 9.23
N THR A 99 -9.01 4.23 9.38
CA THR A 99 -8.79 5.39 8.51
C THR A 99 -7.75 5.13 7.41
N SER A 100 -7.34 3.86 7.27
CA SER A 100 -6.36 3.40 6.25
C SER A 100 -6.35 1.88 6.18
N PHE A 101 -5.89 1.34 5.08
CA PHE A 101 -5.41 -0.03 4.99
C PHE A 101 -4.14 -0.19 5.83
N GLN A 102 -3.91 -1.39 6.38
CA GLN A 102 -2.92 -1.67 7.40
C GLN A 102 -1.83 -2.62 6.91
N HIS A 103 -0.65 -2.53 7.53
CA HIS A 103 0.43 -3.52 7.43
C HIS A 103 0.96 -3.81 6.02
N LEU A 104 1.24 -2.77 5.23
CA LEU A 104 1.84 -2.91 3.90
C LEU A 104 3.37 -2.82 3.91
N GLY A 105 3.98 -3.12 5.01
CA GLY A 105 5.41 -3.02 5.23
C GLY A 105 5.67 -2.31 6.55
N GLY A 106 6.83 -1.79 6.66
CA GLY A 106 7.40 -1.23 7.88
C GLY A 106 8.59 -2.07 8.28
N SER A 107 9.42 -1.53 9.13
CA SER A 107 10.62 -2.21 9.62
C SER A 107 11.08 -1.53 10.90
N GLY A 108 12.30 -1.79 11.29
CA GLY A 108 12.99 -1.02 12.31
C GLY A 108 13.97 -0.02 11.69
N THR A 109 14.81 0.55 12.55
CA THR A 109 15.86 1.51 12.19
C THR A 109 17.25 0.89 12.17
N GLY A 110 17.36 -0.42 12.46
CA GLY A 110 18.62 -1.15 12.53
C GLY A 110 19.16 -1.51 11.15
N THR A 111 20.45 -1.83 11.10
CA THR A 111 21.09 -2.30 9.87
C THR A 111 20.47 -3.61 9.38
N ASN A 112 20.11 -3.68 8.12
CA ASN A 112 19.41 -4.80 7.46
C ASN A 112 17.97 -5.04 7.92
N GLU A 113 17.38 -4.11 8.65
CA GLU A 113 15.96 -4.10 8.92
C GLU A 113 15.24 -3.40 7.76
N SER A 114 14.44 -4.15 7.02
CA SER A 114 13.67 -3.60 5.89
C SER A 114 12.40 -4.41 5.65
N GLY A 115 11.49 -3.85 4.87
CA GLY A 115 10.25 -4.50 4.49
C GLY A 115 10.03 -4.55 2.99
N VAL A 116 9.27 -5.56 2.59
CA VAL A 116 8.74 -5.71 1.23
C VAL A 116 7.26 -6.03 1.29
N ALA A 117 6.49 -5.54 0.32
CA ALA A 117 5.08 -5.89 0.20
C ALA A 117 4.65 -6.00 -1.26
N THR A 118 3.61 -6.79 -1.46
CA THR A 118 2.90 -6.94 -2.72
C THR A 118 1.40 -6.87 -2.46
N ALA A 119 0.67 -6.09 -3.24
CA ALA A 119 -0.78 -5.99 -3.13
C ALA A 119 -1.46 -5.91 -4.50
N TYR A 120 -2.57 -6.63 -4.66
CA TYR A 120 -3.46 -6.48 -5.81
C TYR A 120 -4.62 -5.58 -5.44
N LEU A 121 -4.88 -4.59 -6.29
CA LEU A 121 -5.92 -3.58 -6.15
C LEU A 121 -7.03 -3.87 -7.17
N PHE A 122 -8.26 -4.01 -6.69
CA PHE A 122 -9.44 -4.37 -7.50
C PHE A 122 -10.51 -3.28 -7.39
N ASN A 123 -11.22 -3.03 -8.47
CA ASN A 123 -12.31 -2.05 -8.57
C ASN A 123 -11.90 -0.60 -8.24
N TRP A 124 -10.62 -0.26 -8.36
CA TRP A 124 -10.09 1.01 -7.85
C TRP A 124 -10.73 2.23 -8.52
N ALA A 125 -10.89 2.20 -9.85
CA ALA A 125 -11.51 3.27 -10.62
C ALA A 125 -13.04 3.11 -10.80
N ASN A 126 -13.65 2.09 -10.18
CA ASN A 126 -15.09 1.82 -10.33
C ASN A 126 -15.90 2.60 -9.29
N SER A 127 -16.70 3.58 -9.75
CA SER A 127 -17.52 4.40 -8.87
C SER A 127 -18.77 3.71 -8.29
N SER A 128 -19.10 2.51 -8.75
CA SER A 128 -20.29 1.77 -8.33
C SER A 128 -20.02 0.64 -7.36
N GLU A 129 -18.74 0.36 -7.08
CA GLU A 129 -18.31 -0.78 -6.27
C GLU A 129 -17.30 -0.32 -5.21
N TYR A 130 -17.16 -1.13 -4.16
CA TYR A 130 -16.09 -0.96 -3.17
C TYR A 130 -14.73 -1.32 -3.78
N SER A 131 -13.69 -0.65 -3.32
CA SER A 131 -12.32 -0.99 -3.70
C SER A 131 -11.74 -2.04 -2.75
N PHE A 132 -11.23 -3.14 -3.31
CA PHE A 132 -10.64 -4.24 -2.55
C PHE A 132 -9.15 -4.32 -2.74
N MET A 133 -8.47 -4.84 -1.73
CA MET A 133 -7.05 -5.14 -1.78
C MET A 133 -6.78 -6.51 -1.17
N THR A 134 -6.01 -7.34 -1.87
CA THR A 134 -5.35 -8.50 -1.26
C THR A 134 -3.86 -8.22 -1.19
N TRP A 135 -3.21 -8.60 -0.08
CA TRP A 135 -1.80 -8.29 0.08
C TRP A 135 -1.04 -9.35 0.87
N GLU A 136 0.27 -9.29 0.71
CA GLU A 136 1.21 -9.95 1.60
C GLU A 136 2.43 -9.06 1.81
N THR A 137 3.00 -9.13 3.02
CA THR A 137 4.19 -8.38 3.40
C THR A 137 5.15 -9.26 4.18
N ASN A 138 6.45 -8.97 4.04
CA ASN A 138 7.50 -9.55 4.83
C ASN A 138 8.39 -8.44 5.37
N ILE A 139 8.61 -8.44 6.67
CA ILE A 139 9.36 -7.43 7.39
C ILE A 139 10.39 -8.14 8.27
N TYR A 140 11.60 -7.61 8.31
CA TYR A 140 12.58 -7.96 9.32
C TYR A 140 12.77 -6.78 10.25
N ASN A 141 12.50 -6.93 11.53
CA ASN A 141 12.45 -5.84 12.50
C ASN A 141 13.45 -6.00 13.64
N GLN A 142 13.51 -5.00 14.52
CA GLN A 142 14.47 -4.80 15.62
C GLN A 142 14.65 -6.00 16.57
N THR A 143 13.63 -6.73 16.86
CA THR A 143 13.79 -8.06 17.49
C THR A 143 14.00 -8.99 16.33
N PRO A 144 15.18 -9.65 16.16
CA PRO A 144 15.46 -10.39 14.93
C PRO A 144 14.41 -11.47 14.72
N ALA A 145 13.32 -11.09 14.15
CA ALA A 145 12.18 -11.89 13.83
C ALA A 145 11.65 -11.49 12.46
N LEU A 146 11.50 -12.47 11.59
CA LEU A 146 10.67 -12.33 10.41
C LEU A 146 9.23 -12.13 10.86
N PHE A 147 8.62 -11.09 10.37
CA PHE A 147 7.20 -10.81 10.51
C PHE A 147 6.56 -10.78 9.14
N SER A 148 5.52 -11.56 8.95
CA SER A 148 4.75 -11.57 7.71
C SER A 148 3.27 -11.35 7.99
N ALA A 149 2.57 -10.71 7.07
CA ALA A 149 1.11 -10.59 7.10
C ALA A 149 0.53 -10.89 5.73
N LYS A 150 -0.66 -11.50 5.71
CA LYS A 150 -1.39 -11.81 4.48
C LYS A 150 -2.89 -11.76 4.71
N GLY A 151 -3.63 -11.09 3.82
CA GLY A 151 -5.08 -11.03 3.96
C GLY A 151 -5.80 -10.23 2.89
N GLY A 152 -7.00 -9.77 3.24
CA GLY A 152 -7.86 -8.92 2.45
C GLY A 152 -8.24 -7.65 3.19
N GLN A 153 -8.41 -6.57 2.44
CA GLN A 153 -8.87 -5.27 2.96
C GLN A 153 -9.86 -4.67 1.97
N VAL A 154 -10.78 -3.84 2.46
CA VAL A 154 -11.79 -3.17 1.65
C VAL A 154 -11.96 -1.72 2.09
N HIS A 155 -12.10 -0.83 1.13
CA HIS A 155 -12.59 0.54 1.33
C HIS A 155 -14.08 0.55 1.02
N THR A 156 -14.90 0.81 2.04
CA THR A 156 -16.35 0.61 2.03
C THR A 156 -17.14 1.82 1.52
N VAL A 157 -16.55 2.57 0.59
CA VAL A 157 -17.22 3.64 -0.15
C VAL A 157 -17.19 3.32 -1.63
N ALA A 158 -18.36 3.30 -2.26
CA ALA A 158 -18.50 3.17 -3.71
C ALA A 158 -18.14 4.51 -4.37
N GLN A 159 -16.88 4.66 -4.72
CA GLN A 159 -16.33 5.85 -5.37
C GLN A 159 -15.17 5.49 -6.31
N SER A 160 -14.94 6.31 -7.31
CA SER A 160 -13.76 6.19 -8.16
C SER A 160 -12.53 6.73 -7.42
N ASN A 161 -11.48 5.90 -7.37
CA ASN A 161 -10.19 6.25 -6.80
C ASN A 161 -9.13 6.27 -7.92
N ASN A 162 -8.22 7.25 -7.89
CA ASN A 162 -7.24 7.47 -8.94
C ASN A 162 -5.79 7.24 -8.53
N GLY A 163 -5.56 6.80 -7.29
CA GLY A 163 -4.22 6.52 -6.80
C GLY A 163 -4.23 5.99 -5.36
N ILE A 164 -3.04 5.92 -4.77
CA ILE A 164 -2.80 5.50 -3.40
C ILE A 164 -1.87 6.48 -2.70
N GLN A 165 -2.22 6.88 -1.48
CA GLN A 165 -1.30 7.52 -0.54
C GLN A 165 -0.65 6.44 0.32
N ILE A 166 0.67 6.46 0.39
CA ILE A 166 1.49 5.61 1.27
C ILE A 166 2.02 6.50 2.39
N LEU A 167 1.84 6.09 3.63
CA LEU A 167 2.22 6.85 4.81
C LEU A 167 2.64 5.93 5.96
N MET A 168 3.19 6.50 7.02
CA MET A 168 3.51 5.77 8.24
C MET A 168 2.45 5.98 9.31
N ASN A 169 2.25 4.98 10.18
CA ASN A 169 1.47 5.18 11.41
C ASN A 169 2.19 6.13 12.39
N THR A 170 3.52 6.14 12.36
CA THR A 170 4.36 7.07 13.11
C THR A 170 5.71 7.24 12.39
N GLY A 171 6.30 8.43 12.48
CA GLY A 171 7.57 8.74 11.82
C GLY A 171 7.43 8.96 10.30
N ASN A 172 8.52 8.73 9.58
CA ASN A 172 8.67 8.96 8.15
C ASN A 172 9.13 7.69 7.43
N LEU A 173 8.83 7.60 6.15
CA LEU A 173 9.49 6.71 5.19
C LEU A 173 10.90 7.28 4.93
N THR A 174 11.95 6.48 5.08
CA THR A 174 13.34 6.93 4.93
C THR A 174 14.00 6.41 3.67
N SER A 175 13.58 5.24 3.18
CA SER A 175 13.98 4.67 1.90
C SER A 175 12.91 3.78 1.31
N GLY A 176 13.13 3.27 0.12
CA GLY A 176 12.28 2.31 -0.57
C GLY A 176 11.90 2.76 -1.97
N THR A 177 11.59 1.77 -2.80
CA THR A 177 10.98 1.97 -4.12
C THR A 177 9.56 1.42 -4.08
N PHE A 178 8.62 2.26 -4.47
CA PHE A 178 7.19 2.00 -4.48
C PHE A 178 6.69 2.08 -5.91
N THR A 179 6.05 1.03 -6.40
CA THR A 179 5.65 0.95 -7.81
C THR A 179 4.21 0.45 -7.95
N ILE A 180 3.48 1.03 -8.90
CA ILE A 180 2.18 0.53 -9.37
C ILE A 180 2.32 0.04 -10.81
N TYR A 181 1.81 -1.17 -11.06
CA TYR A 181 1.67 -1.75 -12.39
C TYR A 181 0.20 -1.98 -12.71
N GLY A 182 -0.20 -1.77 -13.95
CA GLY A 182 -1.45 -2.27 -14.49
C GLY A 182 -1.28 -3.67 -15.08
N LEU A 183 -2.24 -4.57 -14.83
CA LEU A 183 -2.31 -5.87 -15.50
C LEU A 183 -3.02 -5.68 -16.82
N LYS A 184 -2.29 -5.82 -17.93
CA LYS A 184 -2.86 -5.69 -19.26
C LYS A 184 -3.82 -6.84 -19.56
N LYS A 185 -5.03 -6.49 -19.99
CA LYS A 185 -5.97 -7.47 -20.57
C LYS A 185 -5.35 -8.10 -21.83
N SER A 186 -5.55 -9.38 -21.99
CA SER A 186 -5.17 -10.12 -23.21
C SER A 186 -6.06 -9.76 -24.39
#